data_d559e6234820be8d16d1aa1baf824433
#
_entry.id   d559e6234820be8d16d1aa1baf824433
#
_cell.length_a   1.000
_cell.length_b   1.000
_cell.length_c   1.000
_cell.angle_alpha   90.00
_cell.angle_beta   90.00
_cell.angle_gamma   90.00
#
_symmetry.space_group_name_H-M   'P 1'
#
loop_
_entity.id
_entity.type
_entity.pdbx_description
1 polymer ?
#
loop_
_entity_poly.entity_id
_entity_poly.type
_entity_poly.pdbx_seq_one_letter_code
_entity_poly.pdbx_strand_id
1 'polypeptide(L)'
;MKNVSVLGSTGSIGKQTLEVAAANPDKIKIRALAAHTSDVLLEEQINIFQPDIAALSDEAAAERLKKRYTGKTKILAGEAGLLEVATFSEVDTVLASMVGYAGLRPTLAAIEHGKDIALANKETLIAAGSIVMSAVAEHNVTLLPVDSEHSAIFQALAGGKHQEVKRLLITASGGPFRGKSKAELENVTLEQCLKHPNWSMGRKITVDSSTLANKGLEVIEAHWLFDMPYEKIDVVVHPQSVIHSLVEYQDGSVLAQLGLPDMRLPIQYAFSYPERFDNAFGQLDLVKAGQLTFEAPDLEAFPALKLAVECGKAGGTLPCAFNAANEESVYAFLDNKIKYLDIPMTIEKIIVRHQNILQPVIEDIEQTDAETRRLTREILKNL
;
A
#
# COMPACT_ATOMS: atom_id res chain seq x y z
N MET A 1 -1.55 26.08 -3.57
CA MET A 1 -1.00 25.04 -4.49
C MET A 1 -0.12 24.12 -3.66
N LYS A 2 -0.38 22.82 -3.66
CA LYS A 2 0.38 21.82 -2.87
C LYS A 2 1.60 21.37 -3.68
N ASN A 3 2.78 21.45 -3.10
CA ASN A 3 4.04 21.00 -3.71
C ASN A 3 4.27 19.53 -3.32
N VAL A 4 4.44 18.65 -4.31
CA VAL A 4 4.44 17.22 -4.11
C VAL A 4 5.74 16.57 -4.59
N SER A 5 6.27 15.67 -3.76
CA SER A 5 7.27 14.68 -4.14
C SER A 5 6.60 13.33 -4.38
N VAL A 6 7.02 12.60 -5.42
CA VAL A 6 6.47 11.28 -5.75
C VAL A 6 7.56 10.22 -5.67
N LEU A 7 7.55 9.41 -4.62
CA LEU A 7 8.43 8.26 -4.46
C LEU A 7 7.79 7.05 -5.17
N GLY A 8 8.43 6.55 -6.22
CA GLY A 8 7.89 5.47 -7.05
C GLY A 8 7.05 5.96 -8.23
N SER A 9 7.41 7.10 -8.85
CA SER A 9 6.65 7.79 -9.90
C SER A 9 6.36 6.94 -11.13
N THR A 10 7.19 5.96 -11.45
CA THR A 10 7.02 5.07 -12.61
C THR A 10 6.15 3.85 -12.32
N GLY A 11 5.78 3.61 -11.05
CA GLY A 11 4.85 2.57 -10.63
C GLY A 11 3.39 2.89 -10.97
N SER A 12 2.48 1.95 -10.67
CA SER A 12 1.04 2.13 -10.95
C SER A 12 0.46 3.35 -10.23
N ILE A 13 0.69 3.48 -8.92
CA ILE A 13 0.19 4.61 -8.12
C ILE A 13 0.88 5.91 -8.53
N GLY A 14 2.21 5.88 -8.73
CA GLY A 14 2.95 7.06 -9.18
C GLY A 14 2.44 7.64 -10.50
N LYS A 15 2.15 6.79 -11.49
CA LYS A 15 1.56 7.22 -12.77
C LYS A 15 0.19 7.86 -12.59
N GLN A 16 -0.68 7.23 -11.82
CA GLN A 16 -2.01 7.77 -11.52
C GLN A 16 -1.93 9.08 -10.72
N THR A 17 -0.92 9.23 -9.86
CA THR A 17 -0.63 10.49 -9.16
C THR A 17 -0.29 11.60 -10.15
N LEU A 18 0.52 11.30 -11.14
CA LEU A 18 0.86 12.29 -12.17
C LEU A 18 -0.35 12.64 -13.05
N GLU A 19 -1.26 11.68 -13.31
CA GLU A 19 -2.54 11.97 -13.98
C GLU A 19 -3.41 12.92 -13.13
N VAL A 20 -3.49 12.69 -11.81
CA VAL A 20 -4.20 13.57 -10.87
C VAL A 20 -3.60 14.98 -10.87
N ALA A 21 -2.26 15.08 -10.84
CA ALA A 21 -1.57 16.37 -10.88
C ALA A 21 -1.82 17.09 -12.22
N ALA A 22 -1.78 16.37 -13.35
CA ALA A 22 -2.06 16.93 -14.67
C ALA A 22 -3.51 17.42 -14.82
N ALA A 23 -4.48 16.77 -14.14
CA ALA A 23 -5.87 17.20 -14.11
C ALA A 23 -6.12 18.40 -13.17
N ASN A 24 -5.19 18.72 -12.28
CA ASN A 24 -5.30 19.79 -11.29
C ASN A 24 -4.06 20.72 -11.27
N PRO A 25 -3.65 21.29 -12.41
CA PRO A 25 -2.37 22.01 -12.54
C PRO A 25 -2.28 23.27 -11.66
N ASP A 26 -3.40 23.89 -11.34
CA ASP A 26 -3.47 25.07 -10.49
C ASP A 26 -3.46 24.75 -8.99
N LYS A 27 -3.61 23.48 -8.62
CA LYS A 27 -3.72 23.01 -7.23
C LYS A 27 -2.56 22.14 -6.79
N ILE A 28 -1.94 21.36 -7.70
CA ILE A 28 -0.87 20.42 -7.42
C ILE A 28 0.32 20.72 -8.33
N LYS A 29 1.51 20.84 -7.73
CA LYS A 29 2.78 21.00 -8.43
C LYS A 29 3.73 19.88 -8.06
N ILE A 30 4.21 19.16 -9.07
CA ILE A 30 5.24 18.13 -8.89
C ILE A 30 6.60 18.82 -8.81
N ARG A 31 7.27 18.70 -7.64
CA ARG A 31 8.57 19.31 -7.36
C ARG A 31 9.69 18.30 -7.42
N ALA A 32 9.42 17.04 -7.08
CA ALA A 32 10.45 16.00 -7.03
C ALA A 32 9.86 14.64 -7.47
N LEU A 33 10.65 13.86 -8.19
CA LEU A 33 10.29 12.52 -8.67
C LEU A 33 11.36 11.50 -8.29
N ALA A 34 10.95 10.30 -7.89
CA ALA A 34 11.88 9.19 -7.71
C ALA A 34 11.36 7.91 -8.34
N ALA A 35 12.27 7.13 -8.92
CA ALA A 35 12.02 5.81 -9.48
C ALA A 35 13.19 4.85 -9.17
N HIS A 36 13.07 3.58 -9.54
CA HIS A 36 14.15 2.61 -9.34
C HIS A 36 15.05 2.52 -10.59
N THR A 37 14.64 1.78 -11.63
CA THR A 37 15.44 1.49 -12.83
C THR A 37 14.87 2.09 -14.10
N SER A 38 13.66 2.63 -14.09
CA SER A 38 12.88 3.07 -15.26
C SER A 38 13.32 4.47 -15.73
N ASP A 39 14.56 4.60 -16.15
CA ASP A 39 15.18 5.87 -16.54
C ASP A 39 14.51 6.55 -17.76
N VAL A 40 14.02 5.79 -18.74
CA VAL A 40 13.32 6.33 -19.91
C VAL A 40 11.98 6.96 -19.51
N LEU A 41 11.17 6.20 -18.75
CA LEU A 41 9.86 6.70 -18.30
C LEU A 41 9.99 7.88 -17.33
N LEU A 42 11.02 7.86 -16.46
CA LEU A 42 11.28 9.01 -15.56
C LEU A 42 11.66 10.26 -16.38
N GLU A 43 12.43 10.12 -17.45
CA GLU A 43 12.76 11.25 -18.34
C GLU A 43 11.51 11.83 -19.02
N GLU A 44 10.58 10.97 -19.49
CA GLU A 44 9.29 11.42 -20.02
C GLU A 44 8.50 12.22 -18.98
N GLN A 45 8.43 11.73 -17.74
CA GLN A 45 7.79 12.41 -16.62
C GLN A 45 8.46 13.75 -16.30
N ILE A 46 9.80 13.80 -16.29
CA ILE A 46 10.57 15.03 -16.08
C ILE A 46 10.24 16.05 -17.17
N ASN A 47 10.17 15.64 -18.42
CA ASN A 47 9.88 16.54 -19.54
C ASN A 47 8.46 17.13 -19.49
N ILE A 48 7.49 16.39 -18.92
CA ILE A 48 6.10 16.85 -18.77
C ILE A 48 5.95 17.77 -17.54
N PHE A 49 6.44 17.32 -16.37
CA PHE A 49 6.17 17.99 -15.10
C PHE A 49 7.24 18.99 -14.65
N GLN A 50 8.42 18.98 -15.27
CA GLN A 50 9.53 19.88 -15.00
C GLN A 50 9.83 20.01 -13.49
N PRO A 51 10.05 18.90 -12.76
CA PRO A 51 10.38 18.95 -11.34
C PRO A 51 11.76 19.61 -11.13
N ASP A 52 12.02 20.10 -9.92
CA ASP A 52 13.32 20.67 -9.58
C ASP A 52 14.40 19.58 -9.49
N ILE A 53 14.04 18.43 -8.90
CA ILE A 53 14.96 17.29 -8.74
C ILE A 53 14.28 15.97 -9.14
N ALA A 54 15.08 15.02 -9.59
CA ALA A 54 14.63 13.64 -9.81
C ALA A 54 15.71 12.64 -9.44
N ALA A 55 15.35 11.48 -8.92
CA ALA A 55 16.28 10.44 -8.50
C ALA A 55 15.96 9.08 -9.12
N LEU A 56 17.01 8.31 -9.39
CA LEU A 56 16.93 6.88 -9.62
C LEU A 56 17.74 6.15 -8.55
N SER A 57 17.10 5.22 -7.81
CA SER A 57 17.81 4.46 -6.78
C SER A 57 18.82 3.47 -7.35
N ASP A 58 18.65 3.04 -8.63
CA ASP A 58 19.67 2.33 -9.39
C ASP A 58 20.67 3.33 -9.99
N GLU A 59 21.93 3.25 -9.56
CA GLU A 59 22.98 4.19 -9.99
C GLU A 59 23.27 4.09 -11.50
N ALA A 60 23.21 2.89 -12.05
CA ALA A 60 23.47 2.69 -13.48
C ALA A 60 22.36 3.32 -14.34
N ALA A 61 21.11 3.23 -13.91
CA ALA A 61 19.99 3.91 -14.56
C ALA A 61 20.10 5.44 -14.42
N ALA A 62 20.52 5.94 -13.26
CA ALA A 62 20.77 7.37 -13.05
C ALA A 62 21.86 7.90 -13.98
N GLU A 63 22.95 7.17 -14.15
CA GLU A 63 24.03 7.54 -15.07
C GLU A 63 23.60 7.51 -16.54
N ARG A 64 22.73 6.55 -16.94
CA ARG A 64 22.14 6.56 -18.29
C ARG A 64 21.29 7.81 -18.51
N LEU A 65 20.46 8.18 -17.52
CA LEU A 65 19.62 9.37 -17.60
C LEU A 65 20.47 10.65 -17.66
N LYS A 66 21.46 10.82 -16.76
CA LYS A 66 22.36 11.99 -16.75
C LYS A 66 23.07 12.22 -18.09
N LYS A 67 23.47 11.14 -18.77
CA LYS A 67 24.17 11.24 -20.06
C LYS A 67 23.31 11.77 -21.21
N ARG A 68 21.99 11.55 -21.18
CA ARG A 68 21.10 11.95 -22.27
C ARG A 68 20.20 13.14 -21.94
N TYR A 69 19.95 13.41 -20.64
CA TYR A 69 19.10 14.53 -20.20
C TYR A 69 19.90 15.83 -20.20
N THR A 70 19.38 16.85 -20.89
CA THR A 70 20.00 18.17 -21.02
C THR A 70 19.16 19.30 -20.45
N GLY A 71 18.05 18.97 -19.74
CA GLY A 71 17.15 19.95 -19.14
C GLY A 71 17.66 20.51 -17.80
N LYS A 72 16.76 21.19 -17.09
CA LYS A 72 17.10 21.92 -15.84
C LYS A 72 16.96 21.08 -14.57
N THR A 73 16.21 19.97 -14.60
CA THR A 73 16.00 19.11 -13.45
C THR A 73 17.33 18.50 -12.99
N LYS A 74 17.66 18.61 -11.71
CA LYS A 74 18.85 17.98 -11.11
C LYS A 74 18.63 16.47 -11.00
N ILE A 75 19.45 15.67 -11.65
CA ILE A 75 19.36 14.21 -11.61
C ILE A 75 20.26 13.64 -10.50
N LEU A 76 19.67 12.92 -9.57
CA LEU A 76 20.30 12.30 -8.41
C LEU A 76 20.38 10.79 -8.58
N ALA A 77 21.23 10.13 -7.80
CA ALA A 77 21.46 8.68 -7.90
C ALA A 77 21.52 8.03 -6.50
N GLY A 78 21.17 6.74 -6.48
CA GLY A 78 21.31 5.90 -5.29
C GLY A 78 20.36 6.27 -4.16
N GLU A 79 20.62 5.69 -2.99
CA GLU A 79 19.83 5.92 -1.77
C GLU A 79 19.87 7.38 -1.33
N ALA A 80 21.05 8.01 -1.37
CA ALA A 80 21.18 9.42 -1.01
C ALA A 80 20.32 10.34 -1.88
N GLY A 81 20.23 10.05 -3.19
CA GLY A 81 19.35 10.79 -4.09
C GLY A 81 17.87 10.58 -3.79
N LEU A 82 17.49 9.37 -3.41
CA LEU A 82 16.13 9.05 -2.98
C LEU A 82 15.73 9.81 -1.70
N LEU A 83 16.64 9.86 -0.72
CA LEU A 83 16.42 10.63 0.52
C LEU A 83 16.33 12.13 0.24
N GLU A 84 17.16 12.68 -0.66
CA GLU A 84 17.08 14.10 -1.05
C GLU A 84 15.71 14.42 -1.69
N VAL A 85 15.17 13.52 -2.53
CA VAL A 85 13.82 13.66 -3.10
C VAL A 85 12.73 13.61 -2.02
N ALA A 86 12.85 12.72 -1.03
CA ALA A 86 11.90 12.58 0.07
C ALA A 86 11.89 13.80 1.01
N THR A 87 13.05 14.46 1.19
CA THR A 87 13.23 15.55 2.17
C THR A 87 13.35 16.92 1.52
N PHE A 88 13.10 17.04 0.22
CA PHE A 88 13.29 18.27 -0.54
C PHE A 88 12.54 19.45 0.08
N SER A 89 13.25 20.57 0.34
CA SER A 89 12.73 21.70 1.10
C SER A 89 11.46 22.32 0.50
N GLU A 90 11.36 22.36 -0.83
CA GLU A 90 10.24 22.95 -1.57
C GLU A 90 8.99 22.07 -1.61
N VAL A 91 8.97 20.92 -0.93
CA VAL A 91 7.87 19.95 -0.91
C VAL A 91 7.07 20.07 0.38
N ASP A 92 5.75 20.08 0.26
CA ASP A 92 4.81 20.06 1.38
C ASP A 92 4.39 18.62 1.73
N THR A 93 4.14 17.81 0.69
CA THR A 93 3.60 16.45 0.84
C THR A 93 4.40 15.45 0.00
N VAL A 94 4.73 14.30 0.58
CA VAL A 94 5.39 13.19 -0.09
C VAL A 94 4.39 12.07 -0.35
N LEU A 95 4.20 11.69 -1.60
CA LEU A 95 3.52 10.44 -1.94
C LEU A 95 4.51 9.27 -1.78
N ALA A 96 4.27 8.40 -0.81
CA ALA A 96 5.04 7.18 -0.58
C ALA A 96 4.39 6.00 -1.34
N SER A 97 4.87 5.70 -2.55
CA SER A 97 4.32 4.63 -3.40
C SER A 97 5.38 3.64 -3.92
N MET A 98 6.47 3.53 -3.20
CA MET A 98 7.47 2.48 -3.44
C MET A 98 6.92 1.13 -2.98
N VAL A 99 7.25 0.07 -3.70
CA VAL A 99 6.78 -1.28 -3.37
C VAL A 99 7.63 -1.90 -2.26
N GLY A 100 6.98 -2.56 -1.30
CA GLY A 100 7.63 -3.33 -0.26
C GLY A 100 8.39 -2.48 0.77
N TYR A 101 9.36 -3.10 1.42
CA TYR A 101 10.13 -2.49 2.50
C TYR A 101 10.95 -1.24 2.10
N ALA A 102 11.32 -1.11 0.82
CA ALA A 102 12.19 -0.04 0.32
C ALA A 102 11.64 1.39 0.56
N GLY A 103 10.32 1.52 0.80
CA GLY A 103 9.68 2.80 1.10
C GLY A 103 9.87 3.30 2.54
N LEU A 104 10.29 2.46 3.49
CA LEU A 104 10.30 2.80 4.92
C LEU A 104 11.27 3.94 5.26
N ARG A 105 12.56 3.82 4.93
CA ARG A 105 13.56 4.86 5.23
C ARG A 105 13.24 6.21 4.59
N PRO A 106 12.90 6.31 3.30
CA PRO A 106 12.51 7.58 2.69
C PRO A 106 11.26 8.20 3.32
N THR A 107 10.28 7.36 3.74
CA THR A 107 9.07 7.85 4.41
C THR A 107 9.39 8.41 5.79
N LEU A 108 10.19 7.72 6.59
CA LEU A 108 10.64 8.22 7.90
C LEU A 108 11.44 9.52 7.75
N ALA A 109 12.38 9.58 6.82
CA ALA A 109 13.15 10.79 6.55
C ALA A 109 12.25 11.98 6.16
N ALA A 110 11.21 11.75 5.36
CA ALA A 110 10.23 12.78 5.02
C ALA A 110 9.47 13.28 6.25
N ILE A 111 9.01 12.36 7.12
CA ILE A 111 8.34 12.69 8.40
C ILE A 111 9.24 13.54 9.29
N GLU A 112 10.49 13.12 9.51
CA GLU A 112 11.50 13.82 10.32
C GLU A 112 11.81 15.23 9.80
N HIS A 113 11.59 15.46 8.49
CA HIS A 113 11.72 16.80 7.87
C HIS A 113 10.39 17.56 7.79
N GLY A 114 9.37 17.14 8.55
CA GLY A 114 8.10 17.85 8.67
C GLY A 114 7.24 17.80 7.40
N LYS A 115 7.37 16.77 6.56
CA LYS A 115 6.55 16.59 5.36
C LYS A 115 5.31 15.77 5.67
N ASP A 116 4.14 16.24 5.20
CA ASP A 116 2.94 15.41 5.19
C ASP A 116 3.14 14.20 4.27
N ILE A 117 2.52 13.07 4.62
CA ILE A 117 2.66 11.82 3.86
C ILE A 117 1.32 11.42 3.26
N ALA A 118 1.27 11.23 1.96
CA ALA A 118 0.22 10.48 1.26
C ALA A 118 0.71 9.03 1.13
N LEU A 119 0.23 8.14 2.02
CA LEU A 119 0.77 6.79 2.16
C LEU A 119 0.02 5.80 1.25
N ALA A 120 0.69 5.30 0.23
CA ALA A 120 0.24 4.20 -0.62
C ALA A 120 1.03 2.90 -0.38
N ASN A 121 2.20 2.99 0.25
CA ASN A 121 3.04 1.86 0.62
C ASN A 121 2.65 1.35 2.02
N LYS A 122 1.66 0.46 2.07
CA LYS A 122 1.15 -0.12 3.33
C LYS A 122 2.22 -0.88 4.11
N GLU A 123 3.18 -1.47 3.41
CA GLU A 123 4.26 -2.26 4.01
C GLU A 123 5.09 -1.44 5.02
N THR A 124 5.13 -0.13 4.86
CA THR A 124 5.75 0.80 5.82
C THR A 124 5.13 0.70 7.21
N LEU A 125 3.79 0.70 7.31
CA LEU A 125 3.09 0.55 8.60
C LEU A 125 3.06 -0.90 9.09
N ILE A 126 3.03 -1.85 8.19
CA ILE A 126 3.04 -3.27 8.56
C ILE A 126 4.37 -3.64 9.20
N ALA A 127 5.48 -3.23 8.58
CA ALA A 127 6.81 -3.55 9.09
C ALA A 127 7.21 -2.74 10.34
N ALA A 128 6.86 -1.46 10.38
CA ALA A 128 7.38 -0.51 11.37
C ALA A 128 6.31 0.46 11.91
N GLY A 129 5.04 0.03 12.02
CA GLY A 129 3.92 0.93 12.35
C GLY A 129 4.11 1.72 13.63
N SER A 130 4.61 1.10 14.71
CA SER A 130 4.89 1.80 15.98
C SER A 130 5.94 2.91 15.81
N ILE A 131 7.00 2.64 15.05
CA ILE A 131 8.09 3.60 14.80
C ILE A 131 7.57 4.76 13.95
N VAL A 132 6.85 4.44 12.87
CA VAL A 132 6.31 5.45 11.94
C VAL A 132 5.27 6.33 12.63
N MET A 133 4.32 5.75 13.38
CA MET A 133 3.29 6.54 14.07
C MET A 133 3.86 7.38 15.22
N SER A 134 4.91 6.91 15.90
CA SER A 134 5.65 7.73 16.87
C SER A 134 6.31 8.93 16.21
N ALA A 135 6.99 8.74 15.07
CA ALA A 135 7.60 9.82 14.32
C ALA A 135 6.54 10.82 13.79
N VAL A 136 5.40 10.34 13.28
CA VAL A 136 4.28 11.19 12.86
C VAL A 136 3.79 12.08 14.00
N ALA A 137 3.64 11.53 15.20
CA ALA A 137 3.21 12.28 16.38
C ALA A 137 4.28 13.27 16.86
N GLU A 138 5.55 12.87 16.90
CA GLU A 138 6.68 13.72 17.33
C GLU A 138 6.87 14.91 16.41
N HIS A 139 6.80 14.74 15.09
CA HIS A 139 7.00 15.79 14.09
C HIS A 139 5.72 16.53 13.71
N ASN A 140 4.57 16.14 14.29
CA ASN A 140 3.25 16.75 14.05
C ASN A 140 2.91 16.88 12.56
N VAL A 141 3.20 15.83 11.79
CA VAL A 141 2.88 15.73 10.36
C VAL A 141 1.56 14.97 10.16
N THR A 142 0.92 15.18 9.01
CA THR A 142 -0.29 14.48 8.63
C THR A 142 0.05 13.25 7.81
N LEU A 143 -0.46 12.07 8.21
CA LEU A 143 -0.39 10.83 7.44
C LEU A 143 -1.76 10.55 6.82
N LEU A 144 -1.87 10.68 5.51
CA LEU A 144 -3.12 10.52 4.74
C LEU A 144 -3.10 9.19 3.98
N PRO A 145 -4.12 8.34 4.15
CA PRO A 145 -4.17 7.06 3.44
C PRO A 145 -4.50 7.24 1.96
N VAL A 146 -3.78 6.53 1.11
CA VAL A 146 -4.01 6.43 -0.33
C VAL A 146 -4.64 5.08 -0.70
N ASP A 147 -4.41 4.02 0.10
CA ASP A 147 -5.12 2.76 -0.12
C ASP A 147 -6.64 2.99 -0.07
N SER A 148 -7.38 2.38 -1.02
CA SER A 148 -8.79 2.74 -1.25
C SER A 148 -9.68 2.48 -0.04
N GLU A 149 -9.46 1.38 0.66
CA GLU A 149 -10.20 0.98 1.84
C GLU A 149 -9.93 1.93 3.02
N HIS A 150 -8.68 2.31 3.21
CA HIS A 150 -8.28 3.23 4.29
C HIS A 150 -8.70 4.66 3.99
N SER A 151 -8.61 5.11 2.74
CA SER A 151 -9.18 6.39 2.31
C SER A 151 -10.69 6.44 2.55
N ALA A 152 -11.41 5.34 2.30
CA ALA A 152 -12.83 5.24 2.57
C ALA A 152 -13.16 5.32 4.06
N ILE A 153 -12.42 4.59 4.91
CA ILE A 153 -12.57 4.68 6.38
C ILE A 153 -12.28 6.09 6.87
N PHE A 154 -11.17 6.69 6.41
CA PHE A 154 -10.81 8.07 6.77
C PHE A 154 -11.92 9.06 6.45
N GLN A 155 -12.58 8.93 5.29
CA GLN A 155 -13.71 9.76 4.90
C GLN A 155 -14.97 9.48 5.73
N ALA A 156 -15.25 8.22 6.06
CA ALA A 156 -16.42 7.83 6.85
C ALA A 156 -16.28 8.19 8.33
N LEU A 157 -15.06 8.24 8.87
CA LEU A 157 -14.77 8.70 10.23
C LEU A 157 -15.10 10.18 10.45
N ALA A 158 -15.16 10.99 9.40
CA ALA A 158 -15.60 12.38 9.50
C ALA A 158 -17.09 12.54 9.87
N GLY A 159 -17.85 11.44 9.85
CA GLY A 159 -19.28 11.44 10.23
C GLY A 159 -19.57 11.40 11.73
N GLY A 160 -18.55 11.21 12.59
CA GLY A 160 -18.70 11.13 14.04
C GLY A 160 -17.37 11.29 14.77
N LYS A 161 -17.39 11.12 16.10
CA LYS A 161 -16.17 11.15 16.91
C LYS A 161 -15.56 9.77 16.98
N HIS A 162 -14.23 9.69 17.08
CA HIS A 162 -13.49 8.42 17.20
C HIS A 162 -14.02 7.54 18.36
N GLN A 163 -14.37 8.13 19.48
CA GLN A 163 -14.92 7.42 20.64
C GLN A 163 -16.29 6.78 20.38
N GLU A 164 -17.02 7.24 19.38
CA GLU A 164 -18.36 6.74 19.00
C GLU A 164 -18.26 5.59 17.98
N VAL A 165 -17.05 5.28 17.49
CA VAL A 165 -16.83 4.18 16.56
C VAL A 165 -16.96 2.85 17.30
N LYS A 166 -17.87 2.00 16.82
CA LYS A 166 -18.03 0.64 17.31
C LYS A 166 -17.03 -0.30 16.66
N ARG A 167 -16.90 -0.26 15.32
CA ARG A 167 -15.92 -1.02 14.55
C ARG A 167 -15.70 -0.46 13.14
N LEU A 168 -14.60 -0.85 12.54
CA LEU A 168 -14.30 -0.65 11.13
C LEU A 168 -14.65 -1.92 10.33
N LEU A 169 -15.18 -1.76 9.13
CA LEU A 169 -15.52 -2.84 8.22
C LEU A 169 -14.72 -2.65 6.92
N ILE A 170 -13.63 -3.40 6.77
CA ILE A 170 -12.79 -3.34 5.58
C ILE A 170 -13.39 -4.26 4.52
N THR A 171 -13.71 -3.71 3.34
CA THR A 171 -14.23 -4.50 2.25
C THR A 171 -13.12 -5.21 1.49
N ALA A 172 -13.41 -6.40 0.97
CA ALA A 172 -12.55 -7.18 0.10
C ALA A 172 -13.32 -7.55 -1.17
N SER A 173 -12.67 -7.54 -2.34
CA SER A 173 -13.30 -8.08 -3.57
C SER A 173 -13.53 -9.59 -3.49
N GLY A 174 -12.79 -10.27 -2.63
CA GLY A 174 -12.74 -11.72 -2.54
C GLY A 174 -11.76 -12.37 -3.55
N GLY A 175 -11.19 -11.58 -4.44
CA GLY A 175 -10.24 -12.05 -5.46
C GLY A 175 -10.86 -12.97 -6.51
N PRO A 176 -10.05 -13.55 -7.43
CA PRO A 176 -10.51 -14.40 -8.51
C PRO A 176 -10.97 -15.79 -8.06
N PHE A 177 -10.67 -16.17 -6.82
CA PHE A 177 -10.97 -17.51 -6.30
C PHE A 177 -12.07 -17.51 -5.23
N ARG A 178 -12.83 -16.43 -5.09
CA ARG A 178 -13.98 -16.33 -4.19
C ARG A 178 -14.93 -17.52 -4.39
N GLY A 179 -15.33 -18.19 -3.31
CA GLY A 179 -16.23 -19.34 -3.29
C GLY A 179 -15.58 -20.68 -3.64
N LYS A 180 -14.25 -20.73 -3.89
CA LYS A 180 -13.53 -21.99 -4.08
C LYS A 180 -13.13 -22.58 -2.73
N SER A 181 -13.30 -23.88 -2.61
CA SER A 181 -12.77 -24.68 -1.50
C SER A 181 -11.25 -24.85 -1.59
N LYS A 182 -10.61 -25.20 -0.47
CA LYS A 182 -9.16 -25.47 -0.42
C LYS A 182 -8.74 -26.54 -1.45
N ALA A 183 -9.53 -27.58 -1.64
CA ALA A 183 -9.24 -28.63 -2.63
C ALA A 183 -9.24 -28.11 -4.07
N GLU A 184 -10.14 -27.19 -4.41
CA GLU A 184 -10.16 -26.54 -5.73
C GLU A 184 -8.99 -25.59 -5.96
N LEU A 185 -8.38 -25.10 -4.88
CA LEU A 185 -7.20 -24.22 -4.94
C LEU A 185 -5.88 -24.96 -5.21
N GLU A 186 -5.81 -26.28 -5.03
CA GLU A 186 -4.58 -27.05 -5.22
C GLU A 186 -4.01 -26.98 -6.65
N ASN A 187 -4.87 -26.80 -7.64
CA ASN A 187 -4.49 -26.82 -9.05
C ASN A 187 -4.74 -25.51 -9.79
N VAL A 188 -4.91 -24.40 -9.06
CA VAL A 188 -5.06 -23.08 -9.69
C VAL A 188 -3.75 -22.63 -10.32
N THR A 189 -3.86 -21.99 -11.49
CA THR A 189 -2.70 -21.53 -12.24
C THR A 189 -2.42 -20.04 -11.98
N LEU A 190 -1.19 -19.62 -12.26
CA LEU A 190 -0.80 -18.22 -12.21
C LEU A 190 -1.71 -17.35 -13.11
N GLU A 191 -2.04 -17.84 -14.31
CA GLU A 191 -2.93 -17.12 -15.24
C GLU A 191 -4.32 -16.88 -14.64
N GLN A 192 -4.88 -17.87 -13.96
CA GLN A 192 -6.17 -17.73 -13.27
C GLN A 192 -6.07 -16.75 -12.11
N CYS A 193 -4.97 -16.81 -11.34
CA CYS A 193 -4.73 -15.92 -10.21
C CYS A 193 -4.63 -14.43 -10.64
N LEU A 194 -4.02 -14.16 -11.79
CA LEU A 194 -3.84 -12.79 -12.29
C LEU A 194 -5.10 -12.18 -12.94
N LYS A 195 -6.20 -12.92 -13.07
CA LYS A 195 -7.49 -12.42 -13.59
C LYS A 195 -8.35 -11.86 -12.47
N HIS A 196 -7.98 -10.67 -11.97
CA HIS A 196 -8.80 -9.98 -10.96
C HIS A 196 -10.11 -9.46 -11.59
N PRO A 197 -11.31 -9.67 -10.94
CA PRO A 197 -12.60 -9.35 -11.55
C PRO A 197 -12.85 -7.87 -11.80
N ASN A 198 -12.36 -6.95 -10.93
CA ASN A 198 -12.74 -5.54 -10.94
C ASN A 198 -11.56 -4.57 -11.06
N TRP A 199 -10.38 -4.96 -10.57
CA TRP A 199 -9.23 -4.07 -10.50
C TRP A 199 -8.14 -4.46 -11.51
N SER A 200 -7.58 -3.46 -12.16
CA SER A 200 -6.34 -3.60 -12.93
C SER A 200 -5.15 -3.19 -12.05
N MET A 201 -4.46 -4.16 -11.50
CA MET A 201 -3.40 -3.95 -10.49
C MET A 201 -2.07 -4.56 -10.93
N GLY A 202 -1.01 -4.22 -10.19
CA GLY A 202 0.28 -4.90 -10.34
C GLY A 202 0.19 -6.40 -10.01
N ARG A 203 1.12 -7.19 -10.56
CA ARG A 203 1.08 -8.67 -10.42
C ARG A 203 1.15 -9.12 -8.95
N LYS A 204 2.02 -8.50 -8.12
CA LYS A 204 2.20 -8.86 -6.70
C LYS A 204 0.91 -8.69 -5.92
N ILE A 205 0.30 -7.49 -5.95
CA ILE A 205 -0.93 -7.19 -5.22
C ILE A 205 -2.14 -8.00 -5.73
N THR A 206 -2.15 -8.41 -7.00
CA THR A 206 -3.19 -9.31 -7.55
C THR A 206 -3.11 -10.69 -6.91
N VAL A 207 -1.90 -11.24 -6.69
CA VAL A 207 -1.72 -12.49 -5.95
C VAL A 207 -2.11 -12.31 -4.48
N ASP A 208 -1.69 -11.23 -3.83
CA ASP A 208 -2.07 -10.92 -2.44
C ASP A 208 -3.60 -10.80 -2.26
N SER A 209 -4.29 -10.18 -3.23
CA SER A 209 -5.75 -10.12 -3.24
C SER A 209 -6.38 -11.52 -3.35
N SER A 210 -5.81 -12.38 -4.20
CA SER A 210 -6.31 -13.74 -4.41
C SER A 210 -6.20 -14.62 -3.16
N THR A 211 -5.15 -14.43 -2.34
CA THR A 211 -4.90 -15.18 -1.10
C THR A 211 -5.56 -14.55 0.13
N LEU A 212 -6.17 -13.38 -0.01
CA LEU A 212 -6.59 -12.48 1.08
C LEU A 212 -5.44 -12.00 1.99
N ALA A 213 -4.18 -12.23 1.62
CA ALA A 213 -3.03 -11.65 2.32
C ALA A 213 -3.10 -10.12 2.29
N ASN A 214 -3.44 -9.52 1.12
CA ASN A 214 -3.63 -8.08 1.00
C ASN A 214 -4.59 -7.55 2.06
N LYS A 215 -5.71 -8.23 2.28
CA LYS A 215 -6.70 -7.81 3.27
C LYS A 215 -6.18 -7.96 4.70
N GLY A 216 -5.37 -8.97 4.96
CA GLY A 216 -4.66 -9.11 6.24
C GLY A 216 -3.68 -7.96 6.50
N LEU A 217 -2.91 -7.57 5.48
CA LEU A 217 -2.01 -6.42 5.55
C LEU A 217 -2.80 -5.12 5.81
N GLU A 218 -3.94 -4.94 5.18
CA GLU A 218 -4.82 -3.79 5.37
C GLU A 218 -5.45 -3.72 6.76
N VAL A 219 -5.75 -4.85 7.41
CA VAL A 219 -6.18 -4.87 8.82
C VAL A 219 -5.08 -4.33 9.74
N ILE A 220 -3.82 -4.69 9.49
CA ILE A 220 -2.68 -4.17 10.25
C ILE A 220 -2.49 -2.67 9.98
N GLU A 221 -2.60 -2.23 8.75
CA GLU A 221 -2.52 -0.82 8.37
C GLU A 221 -3.63 0.01 9.03
N ALA A 222 -4.89 -0.48 9.04
CA ALA A 222 -6.01 0.19 9.67
C ALA A 222 -5.84 0.33 11.19
N HIS A 223 -5.26 -0.69 11.85
CA HIS A 223 -4.92 -0.61 13.26
C HIS A 223 -4.03 0.61 13.56
N TRP A 224 -2.95 0.78 12.79
CA TRP A 224 -2.01 1.88 12.99
C TRP A 224 -2.56 3.23 12.56
N LEU A 225 -3.21 3.33 11.40
CA LEU A 225 -3.72 4.59 10.86
C LEU A 225 -4.83 5.20 11.72
N PHE A 226 -5.69 4.35 12.30
CA PHE A 226 -6.90 4.81 12.98
C PHE A 226 -6.87 4.55 14.48
N ASP A 227 -5.75 4.11 15.05
CA ASP A 227 -5.62 3.75 16.47
C ASP A 227 -6.78 2.86 16.93
N MET A 228 -7.07 1.82 16.15
CA MET A 228 -8.21 0.94 16.37
C MET A 228 -7.73 -0.46 16.78
N PRO A 229 -8.21 -1.03 17.91
CA PRO A 229 -7.84 -2.38 18.32
C PRO A 229 -8.32 -3.41 17.28
N TYR A 230 -7.55 -4.49 17.08
CA TYR A 230 -7.84 -5.53 16.09
C TYR A 230 -9.23 -6.16 16.24
N GLU A 231 -9.76 -6.23 17.47
CA GLU A 231 -11.09 -6.76 17.78
C GLU A 231 -12.23 -5.88 17.25
N LYS A 232 -11.91 -4.66 16.84
CA LYS A 232 -12.84 -3.71 16.24
C LYS A 232 -12.61 -3.49 14.75
N ILE A 233 -11.82 -4.35 14.11
CA ILE A 233 -11.56 -4.30 12.67
C ILE A 233 -12.01 -5.61 12.05
N ASP A 234 -13.13 -5.58 11.35
CA ASP A 234 -13.69 -6.72 10.66
C ASP A 234 -13.48 -6.64 9.14
N VAL A 235 -13.47 -7.79 8.51
CA VAL A 235 -13.39 -7.92 7.05
C VAL A 235 -14.71 -8.44 6.50
N VAL A 236 -15.20 -7.81 5.43
CA VAL A 236 -16.39 -8.23 4.70
C VAL A 236 -16.09 -8.33 3.21
N VAL A 237 -16.48 -9.43 2.58
CA VAL A 237 -16.31 -9.59 1.12
C VAL A 237 -17.44 -8.86 0.41
N HIS A 238 -17.08 -7.93 -0.48
CA HIS A 238 -17.99 -7.14 -1.32
C HIS A 238 -17.53 -7.24 -2.78
N PRO A 239 -18.05 -8.20 -3.54
CA PRO A 239 -17.51 -8.56 -4.86
C PRO A 239 -17.58 -7.44 -5.89
N GLN A 240 -18.56 -6.53 -5.79
CA GLN A 240 -18.73 -5.43 -6.74
C GLN A 240 -17.67 -4.32 -6.58
N SER A 241 -16.97 -4.26 -5.44
CA SER A 241 -15.95 -3.24 -5.12
C SER A 241 -16.43 -1.80 -5.35
N VAL A 242 -17.71 -1.52 -5.10
CA VAL A 242 -18.32 -0.19 -5.17
C VAL A 242 -18.26 0.51 -3.81
N ILE A 243 -18.50 -0.23 -2.72
CA ILE A 243 -18.25 0.21 -1.34
C ILE A 243 -16.80 -0.12 -1.02
N HIS A 244 -16.00 0.91 -0.75
CA HIS A 244 -14.57 0.73 -0.49
C HIS A 244 -14.24 0.42 0.95
N SER A 245 -15.04 0.85 1.93
CA SER A 245 -15.08 0.38 3.33
C SER A 245 -16.14 1.16 4.10
N LEU A 246 -16.37 0.75 5.37
CA LEU A 246 -17.44 1.29 6.20
C LEU A 246 -16.97 1.49 7.64
N VAL A 247 -17.65 2.41 8.34
CA VAL A 247 -17.50 2.63 9.78
C VAL A 247 -18.85 2.42 10.44
N GLU A 248 -18.95 1.48 11.40
CA GLU A 248 -20.12 1.28 12.24
C GLU A 248 -19.96 2.06 13.52
N TYR A 249 -20.96 2.87 13.87
CA TYR A 249 -21.02 3.67 15.07
C TYR A 249 -21.83 2.98 16.18
N GLN A 250 -21.70 3.45 17.42
CA GLN A 250 -22.36 2.84 18.59
C GLN A 250 -23.88 2.90 18.53
N ASP A 251 -24.45 3.88 17.86
CA ASP A 251 -25.90 4.03 17.64
C ASP A 251 -26.46 3.05 16.58
N GLY A 252 -25.59 2.23 15.96
CA GLY A 252 -25.95 1.29 14.90
C GLY A 252 -25.90 1.88 13.49
N SER A 253 -25.60 3.17 13.34
CA SER A 253 -25.41 3.77 12.03
C SER A 253 -24.16 3.21 11.37
N VAL A 254 -24.22 2.96 10.05
CA VAL A 254 -23.08 2.52 9.24
C VAL A 254 -22.84 3.54 8.13
N LEU A 255 -21.69 4.20 8.15
CA LEU A 255 -21.27 5.12 7.10
C LEU A 255 -20.29 4.45 6.16
N ALA A 256 -20.44 4.68 4.86
CA ALA A 256 -19.65 4.07 3.81
C ALA A 256 -19.22 5.10 2.78
N GLN A 257 -18.02 4.97 2.25
CA GLN A 257 -17.62 5.69 1.04
C GLN A 257 -17.79 4.75 -0.17
N LEU A 258 -18.44 5.26 -1.19
CA LEU A 258 -18.71 4.57 -2.44
C LEU A 258 -17.99 5.29 -3.60
N GLY A 259 -17.49 4.52 -4.56
CA GLY A 259 -16.84 5.05 -5.75
C GLY A 259 -16.61 3.99 -6.81
N LEU A 260 -16.09 4.41 -7.95
CA LEU A 260 -15.55 3.48 -8.94
C LEU A 260 -14.23 2.88 -8.41
N PRO A 261 -13.87 1.67 -8.84
CA PRO A 261 -12.58 1.05 -8.49
C PRO A 261 -11.42 1.74 -9.24
N ASP A 262 -11.08 2.95 -8.80
CA ASP A 262 -10.08 3.83 -9.41
C ASP A 262 -9.25 4.52 -8.33
N MET A 263 -7.94 4.26 -8.31
CA MET A 263 -7.03 4.81 -7.31
C MET A 263 -6.82 6.33 -7.42
N ARG A 264 -7.20 6.95 -8.55
CA ARG A 264 -7.08 8.41 -8.72
C ARG A 264 -7.98 9.17 -7.76
N LEU A 265 -9.10 8.58 -7.34
CA LEU A 265 -9.99 9.22 -6.34
C LEU A 265 -9.33 9.31 -4.96
N PRO A 266 -8.84 8.23 -4.32
CA PRO A 266 -8.14 8.33 -3.03
C PRO A 266 -6.83 9.11 -3.12
N ILE A 267 -6.09 9.03 -4.22
CA ILE A 267 -4.89 9.86 -4.46
C ILE A 267 -5.28 11.35 -4.46
N GLN A 268 -6.30 11.72 -5.24
CA GLN A 268 -6.77 13.10 -5.30
C GLN A 268 -7.24 13.59 -3.93
N TYR A 269 -7.96 12.76 -3.18
CA TYR A 269 -8.43 13.13 -1.85
C TYR A 269 -7.30 13.36 -0.85
N ALA A 270 -6.24 12.53 -0.87
CA ALA A 270 -5.06 12.75 -0.05
C ALA A 270 -4.36 14.10 -0.33
N PHE A 271 -4.38 14.58 -1.57
CA PHE A 271 -3.83 15.88 -1.91
C PHE A 271 -4.79 17.05 -1.67
N SER A 272 -6.10 16.82 -1.74
CA SER A 272 -7.08 17.87 -1.59
C SER A 272 -7.55 18.09 -0.15
N TYR A 273 -7.36 17.11 0.73
CA TYR A 273 -7.84 17.16 2.11
C TYR A 273 -7.41 18.46 2.84
N PRO A 274 -8.35 19.12 3.57
CA PRO A 274 -9.73 18.69 3.89
C PRO A 274 -10.78 18.99 2.79
N GLU A 275 -10.40 19.63 1.71
CA GLU A 275 -11.29 19.99 0.60
C GLU A 275 -11.54 18.80 -0.34
N ARG A 276 -12.43 18.99 -1.32
CA ARG A 276 -12.65 18.08 -2.44
C ARG A 276 -12.46 18.80 -3.76
N PHE A 277 -11.63 18.24 -4.63
CA PHE A 277 -11.46 18.75 -5.99
C PHE A 277 -12.49 18.12 -6.93
N ASP A 278 -12.79 18.79 -8.05
CA ASP A 278 -13.63 18.22 -9.09
C ASP A 278 -12.98 16.94 -9.65
N ASN A 279 -13.81 15.91 -9.83
CA ASN A 279 -13.31 14.60 -10.32
C ASN A 279 -13.39 14.54 -11.85
N ALA A 280 -12.22 14.42 -12.50
CA ALA A 280 -12.09 14.26 -13.95
C ALA A 280 -12.13 12.78 -14.42
N PHE A 281 -12.19 11.80 -13.50
CA PHE A 281 -11.90 10.38 -13.79
C PHE A 281 -13.14 9.47 -13.81
N GLY A 282 -14.33 10.04 -13.80
CA GLY A 282 -15.59 9.31 -13.84
C GLY A 282 -16.39 9.40 -12.55
N GLN A 283 -17.66 9.07 -12.64
CA GLN A 283 -18.61 9.17 -11.53
C GLN A 283 -19.34 7.83 -11.37
N LEU A 284 -19.61 7.46 -10.13
CA LEU A 284 -20.41 6.29 -9.81
C LEU A 284 -21.88 6.56 -10.17
N ASP A 285 -22.47 5.66 -10.95
CA ASP A 285 -23.91 5.62 -11.25
C ASP A 285 -24.52 4.46 -10.45
N LEU A 286 -25.24 4.77 -9.38
CA LEU A 286 -25.85 3.77 -8.50
C LEU A 286 -26.90 2.91 -9.21
N VAL A 287 -27.59 3.44 -10.21
CA VAL A 287 -28.58 2.68 -10.99
C VAL A 287 -27.89 1.61 -11.82
N LYS A 288 -26.75 1.94 -12.44
CA LYS A 288 -25.94 0.98 -13.19
C LYS A 288 -25.21 -0.02 -12.28
N ALA A 289 -24.78 0.42 -11.08
CA ALA A 289 -24.16 -0.46 -10.11
C ALA A 289 -25.14 -1.56 -9.64
N GLY A 290 -26.40 -1.24 -9.52
CA GLY A 290 -27.49 -2.20 -9.23
C GLY A 290 -27.37 -2.78 -7.84
N GLN A 291 -27.24 -4.11 -7.74
CA GLN A 291 -27.24 -4.84 -6.48
C GLN A 291 -25.84 -4.89 -5.86
N LEU A 292 -25.75 -4.57 -4.58
CA LEU A 292 -24.55 -4.67 -3.77
C LEU A 292 -24.72 -5.84 -2.79
N THR A 293 -23.73 -6.73 -2.73
CA THR A 293 -23.78 -7.95 -1.92
C THR A 293 -22.59 -8.05 -0.97
N PHE A 294 -22.79 -8.76 0.15
CA PHE A 294 -21.78 -8.93 1.19
C PHE A 294 -21.74 -10.38 1.65
N GLU A 295 -20.54 -10.88 1.91
CA GLU A 295 -20.28 -12.25 2.37
C GLU A 295 -19.20 -12.22 3.48
N ALA A 296 -19.19 -13.23 4.34
CA ALA A 296 -18.09 -13.44 5.26
C ALA A 296 -16.85 -13.97 4.51
N PRO A 297 -15.62 -13.60 4.89
CA PRO A 297 -14.42 -14.19 4.33
C PRO A 297 -14.28 -15.66 4.74
N ASP A 298 -13.83 -16.51 3.82
CA ASP A 298 -13.52 -17.91 4.11
C ASP A 298 -12.08 -18.03 4.62
N LEU A 299 -11.93 -18.13 5.94
CA LEU A 299 -10.63 -18.22 6.60
C LEU A 299 -9.96 -19.60 6.51
N GLU A 300 -10.72 -20.66 6.12
CA GLU A 300 -10.19 -22.00 5.91
C GLU A 300 -9.56 -22.14 4.53
N ALA A 301 -10.25 -21.65 3.51
CA ALA A 301 -9.75 -21.63 2.14
C ALA A 301 -8.61 -20.60 1.97
N PHE A 302 -8.67 -19.46 2.67
CA PHE A 302 -7.72 -18.34 2.57
C PHE A 302 -7.08 -17.99 3.93
N PRO A 303 -6.21 -18.85 4.47
CA PRO A 303 -5.67 -18.69 5.83
C PRO A 303 -4.74 -17.48 5.99
N ALA A 304 -4.21 -16.90 4.91
CA ALA A 304 -3.28 -15.78 4.98
C ALA A 304 -3.89 -14.55 5.69
N LEU A 305 -5.20 -14.31 5.55
CA LEU A 305 -5.92 -13.26 6.28
C LEU A 305 -5.81 -13.47 7.80
N LYS A 306 -6.14 -14.67 8.26
CA LYS A 306 -6.06 -15.02 9.69
C LYS A 306 -4.64 -14.90 10.22
N LEU A 307 -3.66 -15.44 9.49
CA LEU A 307 -2.24 -15.40 9.87
C LEU A 307 -1.74 -13.94 10.01
N ALA A 308 -2.11 -13.06 9.09
CA ALA A 308 -1.75 -11.64 9.18
C ALA A 308 -2.34 -10.96 10.42
N VAL A 309 -3.63 -11.19 10.71
CA VAL A 309 -4.29 -10.64 11.91
C VAL A 309 -3.63 -11.15 13.19
N GLU A 310 -3.28 -12.43 13.25
CA GLU A 310 -2.56 -13.01 14.39
C GLU A 310 -1.18 -12.39 14.57
N CYS A 311 -0.43 -12.18 13.48
CA CYS A 311 0.85 -11.46 13.52
C CYS A 311 0.67 -10.02 14.00
N GLY A 312 -0.34 -9.30 13.49
CA GLY A 312 -0.65 -7.95 13.92
C GLY A 312 -0.94 -7.87 15.43
N LYS A 313 -1.78 -8.76 15.96
CA LYS A 313 -2.10 -8.85 17.40
C LYS A 313 -0.87 -9.17 18.25
N ALA A 314 0.03 -10.01 17.78
CA ALA A 314 1.29 -10.32 18.47
C ALA A 314 2.24 -9.12 18.47
N GLY A 315 2.17 -8.25 17.47
CA GLY A 315 2.98 -7.03 17.36
C GLY A 315 4.48 -7.30 17.21
N GLY A 316 5.29 -6.32 17.57
CA GLY A 316 6.75 -6.41 17.46
C GLY A 316 7.23 -6.58 16.03
N THR A 317 8.20 -7.45 15.79
CA THR A 317 8.75 -7.76 14.47
C THR A 317 7.94 -8.80 13.67
N LEU A 318 6.92 -9.42 14.26
CA LEU A 318 6.18 -10.51 13.61
C LEU A 318 5.42 -10.06 12.35
N PRO A 319 4.78 -8.87 12.29
CA PRO A 319 4.17 -8.36 11.06
C PRO A 319 5.19 -8.11 9.94
N CYS A 320 6.40 -7.66 10.28
CA CYS A 320 7.50 -7.52 9.32
C CYS A 320 7.90 -8.88 8.74
N ALA A 321 8.06 -9.90 9.60
CA ALA A 321 8.36 -11.27 9.16
C ALA A 321 7.24 -11.84 8.26
N PHE A 322 5.96 -11.62 8.61
CA PHE A 322 4.84 -11.99 7.75
C PHE A 322 4.95 -11.35 6.37
N ASN A 323 5.16 -10.03 6.31
CA ASN A 323 5.26 -9.30 5.05
C ASN A 323 6.41 -9.81 4.18
N ALA A 324 7.61 -9.96 4.76
CA ALA A 324 8.79 -10.43 4.04
C ALA A 324 8.60 -11.86 3.49
N ALA A 325 8.02 -12.77 4.30
CA ALA A 325 7.70 -14.13 3.88
C ALA A 325 6.65 -14.16 2.77
N ASN A 326 5.61 -13.33 2.88
CA ASN A 326 4.58 -13.20 1.86
C ASN A 326 5.19 -12.72 0.53
N GLU A 327 5.98 -11.65 0.53
CA GLU A 327 6.59 -11.11 -0.68
C GLU A 327 7.46 -12.16 -1.41
N GLU A 328 8.36 -12.83 -0.70
CA GLU A 328 9.22 -13.86 -1.30
C GLU A 328 8.43 -15.04 -1.87
N SER A 329 7.37 -15.47 -1.15
CA SER A 329 6.49 -16.55 -1.61
C SER A 329 5.69 -16.14 -2.84
N VAL A 330 5.16 -14.92 -2.85
CA VAL A 330 4.42 -14.38 -4.00
C VAL A 330 5.33 -14.27 -5.23
N TYR A 331 6.56 -13.76 -5.09
CA TYR A 331 7.49 -13.71 -6.21
C TYR A 331 7.88 -15.10 -6.71
N ALA A 332 8.08 -16.07 -5.83
CA ALA A 332 8.33 -17.46 -6.25
C ALA A 332 7.14 -18.07 -7.01
N PHE A 333 5.91 -17.77 -6.60
CA PHE A 333 4.71 -18.16 -7.34
C PHE A 333 4.61 -17.46 -8.69
N LEU A 334 4.87 -16.16 -8.77
CA LEU A 334 4.92 -15.39 -10.00
C LEU A 334 5.95 -15.91 -11.01
N ASP A 335 7.04 -16.50 -10.51
CA ASP A 335 8.09 -17.15 -11.30
C ASP A 335 7.76 -18.64 -11.61
N ASN A 336 6.58 -19.15 -11.23
CA ASN A 336 6.15 -20.56 -11.36
C ASN A 336 7.11 -21.56 -10.65
N LYS A 337 7.76 -21.16 -9.56
CA LYS A 337 8.65 -22.01 -8.76
C LYS A 337 7.92 -22.83 -7.70
N ILE A 338 6.74 -22.35 -7.26
CA ILE A 338 5.91 -22.98 -6.24
C ILE A 338 4.44 -22.97 -6.66
N LYS A 339 3.60 -23.75 -5.97
CA LYS A 339 2.15 -23.77 -6.14
C LYS A 339 1.48 -22.67 -5.31
N TYR A 340 0.23 -22.38 -5.61
CA TYR A 340 -0.56 -21.34 -4.95
C TYR A 340 -0.68 -21.56 -3.43
N LEU A 341 -1.00 -22.79 -3.00
CA LEU A 341 -1.13 -23.11 -1.57
C LEU A 341 0.19 -23.14 -0.81
N ASP A 342 1.33 -23.19 -1.51
CA ASP A 342 2.63 -23.09 -0.87
C ASP A 342 2.89 -21.70 -0.26
N ILE A 343 2.19 -20.65 -0.78
CA ILE A 343 2.30 -19.29 -0.26
C ILE A 343 1.92 -19.24 1.22
N PRO A 344 0.67 -19.51 1.64
CA PRO A 344 0.29 -19.44 3.05
C PRO A 344 1.04 -20.47 3.91
N MET A 345 1.36 -21.66 3.38
CA MET A 345 2.15 -22.67 4.10
C MET A 345 3.58 -22.19 4.41
N THR A 346 4.20 -21.47 3.49
CA THR A 346 5.55 -20.93 3.71
C THR A 346 5.52 -19.80 4.74
N ILE A 347 4.54 -18.90 4.65
CA ILE A 347 4.33 -17.85 5.63
C ILE A 347 4.17 -18.46 7.03
N GLU A 348 3.31 -19.45 7.21
CA GLU A 348 3.07 -20.12 8.50
C GLU A 348 4.36 -20.73 9.06
N LYS A 349 5.16 -21.43 8.23
CA LYS A 349 6.44 -22.00 8.65
C LYS A 349 7.44 -20.94 9.15
N ILE A 350 7.42 -19.75 8.56
CA ILE A 350 8.28 -18.64 8.97
C ILE A 350 7.82 -18.06 10.30
N ILE A 351 6.53 -17.70 10.43
CA ILE A 351 5.99 -17.05 11.64
C ILE A 351 6.18 -17.92 12.89
N VAL A 352 5.97 -19.24 12.77
CA VAL A 352 6.16 -20.20 13.89
C VAL A 352 7.62 -20.25 14.36
N ARG A 353 8.58 -19.99 13.48
CA ARG A 353 10.03 -20.04 13.80
C ARG A 353 10.59 -18.68 14.21
N HIS A 354 9.88 -17.60 13.90
CA HIS A 354 10.38 -16.25 14.14
C HIS A 354 10.48 -15.95 15.65
N GLN A 355 11.62 -15.39 16.05
CA GLN A 355 11.84 -14.87 17.41
C GLN A 355 11.40 -13.41 17.44
N ASN A 356 10.21 -13.18 17.99
CA ASN A 356 9.58 -11.86 17.97
C ASN A 356 10.27 -10.89 18.95
N ILE A 357 10.70 -9.73 18.47
CA ILE A 357 11.19 -8.60 19.25
C ILE A 357 10.01 -7.66 19.47
N LEU A 358 9.50 -7.55 20.71
CA LEU A 358 8.24 -6.80 20.99
C LEU A 358 8.36 -5.27 20.86
N GLN A 359 9.54 -4.72 21.13
CA GLN A 359 9.81 -3.27 21.03
C GLN A 359 11.01 -3.05 20.12
N PRO A 360 10.83 -3.23 18.80
CA PRO A 360 11.93 -3.14 17.86
C PRO A 360 12.34 -1.68 17.62
N VAL A 361 13.63 -1.49 17.38
CA VAL A 361 14.18 -0.30 16.71
C VAL A 361 14.25 -0.54 15.20
N ILE A 362 14.59 0.48 14.43
CA ILE A 362 14.60 0.38 12.96
C ILE A 362 15.57 -0.71 12.46
N GLU A 363 16.69 -0.86 13.11
CA GLU A 363 17.71 -1.86 12.80
C GLU A 363 17.19 -3.29 13.02
N ASP A 364 16.37 -3.52 14.05
CA ASP A 364 15.71 -4.81 14.29
C ASP A 364 14.73 -5.17 13.17
N ILE A 365 13.99 -4.17 12.67
CA ILE A 365 13.06 -4.34 11.54
C ILE A 365 13.86 -4.70 10.27
N GLU A 366 14.95 -3.99 9.99
CA GLU A 366 15.81 -4.25 8.82
C GLU A 366 16.43 -5.64 8.87
N GLN A 367 16.95 -6.02 10.03
CA GLN A 367 17.51 -7.36 10.23
C GLN A 367 16.44 -8.44 10.08
N THR A 368 15.24 -8.21 10.64
CA THR A 368 14.11 -9.13 10.53
C THR A 368 13.69 -9.32 9.08
N ASP A 369 13.53 -8.23 8.31
CA ASP A 369 13.18 -8.32 6.87
C ASP A 369 14.24 -9.13 6.10
N ALA A 370 15.51 -8.79 6.26
CA ALA A 370 16.61 -9.43 5.54
C ALA A 370 16.74 -10.92 5.88
N GLU A 371 16.68 -11.26 7.18
CA GLU A 371 16.79 -12.65 7.64
C GLU A 371 15.58 -13.48 7.22
N THR A 372 14.37 -12.91 7.35
CA THR A 372 13.14 -13.58 6.93
C THR A 372 13.17 -13.90 5.44
N ARG A 373 13.58 -12.95 4.59
CA ARG A 373 13.71 -13.19 3.15
C ARG A 373 14.70 -14.31 2.85
N ARG A 374 15.85 -14.32 3.53
CA ARG A 374 16.85 -15.38 3.39
C ARG A 374 16.28 -16.77 3.75
N LEU A 375 15.65 -16.88 4.93
CA LEU A 375 15.04 -18.12 5.40
C LEU A 375 13.89 -18.58 4.50
N THR A 376 13.06 -17.66 4.03
CA THR A 376 11.97 -17.96 3.10
C THR A 376 12.51 -18.56 1.81
N ARG A 377 13.54 -17.95 1.21
CA ARG A 377 14.17 -18.49 -0.01
C ARG A 377 14.78 -19.88 0.21
N GLU A 378 15.30 -20.18 1.40
CA GLU A 378 15.80 -21.51 1.75
C GLU A 378 14.66 -22.54 1.82
N ILE A 379 13.51 -22.18 2.41
CA ILE A 379 12.34 -23.06 2.44
C ILE A 379 11.81 -23.30 1.01
N LEU A 380 11.69 -22.26 0.21
CA LEU A 380 11.16 -22.33 -1.16
C LEU A 380 12.01 -23.18 -2.11
N LYS A 381 13.33 -23.28 -1.87
CA LYS A 381 14.22 -24.16 -2.67
C LYS A 381 13.96 -25.65 -2.45
N ASN A 382 13.28 -26.01 -1.36
CA ASN A 382 13.01 -27.41 -0.98
C ASN A 382 11.55 -27.81 -1.23
N LEU A 383 10.74 -26.97 -1.88
CA LEU A 383 9.40 -27.27 -2.36
C LEU A 383 9.40 -27.70 -3.82
#